data_b260307b930da2dc258b801c52a7ecb9
#
_entry.id   b260307b930da2dc258b801c52a7ecb9
#
_cell.length_a   1.000
_cell.length_b   1.000
_cell.length_c   1.000
_cell.angle_alpha   90.00
_cell.angle_beta   90.00
_cell.angle_gamma   90.00
#
_symmetry.space_group_name_H-M   'P 1'
#
loop_
_entity.id
_entity.type
_entity.pdbx_description
1 polymer ?
#
loop_
_entity_poly.entity_id
_entity_poly.type
_entity_poly.pdbx_seq_one_letter_code
_entity_poly.pdbx_strand_id
1 'polypeptide(L)'
;EKIEKVLYTLMDLGTQEKQISKEKEYEEDYLKAKYFGIATHYCLEMMNDFTIDNVDYSLNLAKTRYSNYLDEDDFVDIKNRILLLINNEKFSSLIKDSEFITEQSLVYKEEIKIIDLLLFKEDNYYIIDYKTTKEKSAEHIVQVAHYKKAIKEIFKTQNVFSYLIYLQRDEVLISEVWGYLWIPLAPPSYLSPFELF
;
A
#
# COMPACT_ATOMS: atom_id res chain seq x y z
N GLU A 1 -21.64 50.00 19.23
CA GLU A 1 -22.32 48.71 19.48
C GLU A 1 -22.74 48.00 18.18
N LYS A 2 -23.29 48.71 17.20
CA LYS A 2 -23.71 48.13 15.92
C LYS A 2 -22.54 47.79 14.99
N ILE A 3 -21.46 48.53 15.01
CA ILE A 3 -20.27 48.36 14.17
C ILE A 3 -19.41 47.23 14.70
N GLU A 4 -19.25 47.10 16.02
CA GLU A 4 -18.53 45.94 16.63
C GLU A 4 -19.21 44.61 16.34
N LYS A 5 -20.55 44.55 16.40
CA LYS A 5 -21.30 43.30 16.11
C LYS A 5 -21.16 42.86 14.65
N VAL A 6 -21.07 43.81 13.71
CA VAL A 6 -20.83 43.50 12.28
C VAL A 6 -19.40 43.01 12.04
N LEU A 7 -18.41 43.60 12.75
CA LEU A 7 -17.01 43.14 12.67
C LEU A 7 -16.81 41.71 13.22
N TYR A 8 -17.45 41.37 14.35
CA TYR A 8 -17.42 40.01 14.90
C TYR A 8 -18.06 38.99 13.94
N THR A 9 -19.19 39.32 13.32
CA THR A 9 -19.87 38.43 12.35
C THR A 9 -19.03 38.21 11.08
N LEU A 10 -18.30 39.24 10.60
CA LEU A 10 -17.40 39.11 9.45
C LEU A 10 -16.12 38.29 9.78
N MET A 11 -15.62 38.40 11.01
CA MET A 11 -14.49 37.58 11.47
C MET A 11 -14.86 36.10 11.62
N ASP A 12 -16.06 35.81 12.13
CA ASP A 12 -16.57 34.43 12.24
C ASP A 12 -16.80 33.79 10.87
N LEU A 13 -17.34 34.51 9.89
CA LEU A 13 -17.51 34.03 8.52
C LEU A 13 -16.17 33.73 7.86
N GLY A 14 -15.15 34.57 8.03
CA GLY A 14 -13.82 34.35 7.49
C GLY A 14 -13.08 33.16 8.11
N THR A 15 -13.36 32.84 9.39
CA THR A 15 -12.82 31.63 10.06
C THR A 15 -13.52 30.35 9.60
N GLN A 16 -14.83 30.39 9.39
CA GLN A 16 -15.60 29.26 8.86
C GLN A 16 -15.21 28.95 7.41
N GLU A 17 -15.06 29.94 6.54
CA GLU A 17 -14.58 29.72 5.16
C GLU A 17 -13.17 29.12 5.11
N LYS A 18 -12.26 29.54 5.99
CA LYS A 18 -10.91 28.95 6.11
C LYS A 18 -10.94 27.52 6.64
N GLN A 19 -11.85 27.16 7.55
CA GLN A 19 -12.01 25.79 8.03
C GLN A 19 -12.60 24.89 6.93
N ILE A 20 -13.67 25.33 6.25
CA ILE A 20 -14.28 24.59 5.15
C ILE A 20 -13.29 24.37 3.99
N SER A 21 -12.44 25.36 3.67
CA SER A 21 -11.42 25.21 2.64
C SER A 21 -10.35 24.18 3.02
N LYS A 22 -9.92 24.16 4.28
CA LYS A 22 -8.95 23.19 4.79
C LYS A 22 -9.53 21.78 4.84
N GLU A 23 -10.78 21.59 5.28
CA GLU A 23 -11.44 20.29 5.28
C GLU A 23 -11.58 19.72 3.87
N LYS A 24 -11.96 20.56 2.88
CA LYS A 24 -12.00 20.15 1.46
C LYS A 24 -10.63 19.79 0.91
N GLU A 25 -9.59 20.55 1.22
CA GLU A 25 -8.22 20.28 0.81
C GLU A 25 -7.73 18.94 1.40
N TYR A 26 -8.04 18.65 2.67
CA TYR A 26 -7.75 17.35 3.30
C TYR A 26 -8.49 16.18 2.64
N GLU A 27 -9.75 16.38 2.27
CA GLU A 27 -10.53 15.36 1.57
C GLU A 27 -9.98 15.10 0.16
N GLU A 28 -9.59 16.14 -0.57
CA GLU A 28 -9.00 16.02 -1.92
C GLU A 28 -7.64 15.31 -1.86
N ASP A 29 -6.75 15.68 -0.94
CA ASP A 29 -5.46 15.04 -0.74
C ASP A 29 -5.59 13.56 -0.33
N TYR A 30 -6.54 13.26 0.56
CA TYR A 30 -6.84 11.89 0.96
C TYR A 30 -7.34 11.05 -0.22
N LEU A 31 -8.27 11.58 -1.01
CA LEU A 31 -8.79 10.92 -2.20
C LEU A 31 -7.69 10.70 -3.23
N LYS A 32 -6.87 11.70 -3.49
CA LYS A 32 -5.73 11.60 -4.40
C LYS A 32 -4.76 10.51 -3.96
N ALA A 33 -4.34 10.47 -2.69
CA ALA A 33 -3.46 9.44 -2.15
C ALA A 33 -4.07 8.04 -2.26
N LYS A 34 -5.38 7.90 -2.00
CA LYS A 34 -6.11 6.64 -2.15
C LYS A 34 -6.10 6.16 -3.60
N TYR A 35 -6.44 7.04 -4.55
CA TYR A 35 -6.48 6.66 -5.97
C TYR A 35 -5.08 6.41 -6.54
N PHE A 36 -4.06 7.09 -6.02
CA PHE A 36 -2.67 6.80 -6.35
C PHE A 36 -2.30 5.34 -6.00
N GLY A 37 -2.65 4.89 -4.80
CA GLY A 37 -2.47 3.50 -4.38
C GLY A 37 -3.22 2.53 -5.30
N ILE A 38 -4.53 2.78 -5.52
CA ILE A 38 -5.37 1.95 -6.38
C ILE A 38 -4.82 1.87 -7.80
N ALA A 39 -4.42 2.99 -8.41
CA ALA A 39 -3.87 3.02 -9.75
C ALA A 39 -2.52 2.30 -9.86
N THR A 40 -1.68 2.39 -8.82
CA THR A 40 -0.41 1.66 -8.75
C THR A 40 -0.66 0.15 -8.73
N HIS A 41 -1.55 -0.35 -7.86
CA HIS A 41 -1.93 -1.76 -7.81
C HIS A 41 -2.54 -2.22 -9.14
N TYR A 42 -3.42 -1.42 -9.73
CA TYR A 42 -4.00 -1.72 -11.03
C TYR A 42 -2.95 -1.82 -12.16
N CYS A 43 -1.93 -0.97 -12.16
CA CYS A 43 -0.82 -1.11 -13.11
C CYS A 43 -0.12 -2.46 -12.94
N LEU A 44 0.19 -2.86 -11.70
CA LEU A 44 0.88 -4.11 -11.41
C LEU A 44 0.01 -5.34 -11.73
N GLU A 45 -1.31 -5.26 -11.49
CA GLU A 45 -2.30 -6.26 -11.85
C GLU A 45 -2.33 -6.52 -13.37
N MET A 46 -2.29 -5.44 -14.17
CA MET A 46 -2.39 -5.51 -15.64
C MET A 46 -1.09 -5.92 -16.34
N MET A 47 -0.01 -6.14 -15.60
CA MET A 47 1.27 -6.58 -16.17
C MET A 47 1.26 -8.10 -16.38
N ASN A 48 1.34 -8.54 -17.64
CA ASN A 48 1.49 -9.95 -18.00
C ASN A 48 2.90 -10.48 -17.74
N ASP A 49 3.87 -9.60 -17.74
CA ASP A 49 5.25 -9.81 -17.30
C ASP A 49 5.82 -8.50 -16.76
N PHE A 50 6.92 -8.58 -16.02
CA PHE A 50 7.55 -7.41 -15.39
C PHE A 50 8.64 -6.82 -16.28
N THR A 51 8.25 -6.39 -17.50
CA THR A 51 9.10 -5.73 -18.49
C THR A 51 8.73 -4.25 -18.66
N ILE A 52 9.65 -3.47 -19.22
CA ILE A 52 9.43 -2.04 -19.48
C ILE A 52 8.23 -1.81 -20.41
N ASP A 53 8.10 -2.64 -21.45
CA ASP A 53 7.00 -2.51 -22.40
C ASP A 53 5.63 -2.72 -21.75
N ASN A 54 5.52 -3.67 -20.81
CA ASN A 54 4.30 -3.89 -20.04
C ASN A 54 4.01 -2.78 -19.03
N VAL A 55 5.02 -2.09 -18.51
CA VAL A 55 4.80 -0.88 -17.67
C VAL A 55 4.07 0.19 -18.46
N ASP A 56 4.52 0.48 -19.68
CA ASP A 56 3.88 1.51 -20.51
C ASP A 56 2.45 1.12 -20.92
N TYR A 57 2.23 -0.16 -21.22
CA TYR A 57 0.90 -0.67 -21.52
C TYR A 57 -0.04 -0.54 -20.31
N SER A 58 0.36 -1.06 -19.15
CA SER A 58 -0.47 -1.03 -17.92
C SER A 58 -0.72 0.40 -17.44
N LEU A 59 0.26 1.30 -17.57
CA LEU A 59 0.12 2.72 -17.25
C LEU A 59 -0.93 3.41 -18.14
N ASN A 60 -0.99 3.10 -19.43
CA ASN A 60 -2.01 3.64 -20.33
C ASN A 60 -3.42 3.18 -19.94
N LEU A 61 -3.57 1.93 -19.50
CA LEU A 61 -4.84 1.43 -18.94
C LEU A 61 -5.23 2.19 -17.67
N ALA A 62 -4.27 2.39 -16.75
CA ALA A 62 -4.51 3.13 -15.52
C ALA A 62 -4.87 4.60 -15.78
N LYS A 63 -4.19 5.28 -16.73
CA LYS A 63 -4.54 6.64 -17.15
C LYS A 63 -5.98 6.71 -17.66
N THR A 64 -6.39 5.80 -18.51
CA THR A 64 -7.76 5.75 -19.03
C THR A 64 -8.80 5.62 -17.91
N ARG A 65 -8.47 4.88 -16.85
CA ARG A 65 -9.41 4.59 -15.76
C ARG A 65 -9.41 5.64 -14.65
N TYR A 66 -8.28 6.27 -14.35
CA TYR A 66 -8.08 7.09 -13.16
C TYR A 66 -7.73 8.56 -13.43
N SER A 67 -7.74 9.03 -14.69
CA SER A 67 -7.45 10.41 -15.05
C SER A 67 -8.40 11.46 -14.45
N ASN A 68 -9.57 11.06 -13.93
CA ASN A 68 -10.47 11.96 -13.19
C ASN A 68 -10.01 12.23 -11.75
N TYR A 69 -9.06 11.46 -11.22
CA TYR A 69 -8.60 11.51 -9.83
C TYR A 69 -7.11 11.82 -9.72
N LEU A 70 -6.34 11.53 -10.77
CA LEU A 70 -4.89 11.67 -10.80
C LEU A 70 -4.47 12.54 -11.99
N ASP A 71 -3.45 13.35 -11.78
CA ASP A 71 -2.84 14.15 -12.83
C ASP A 71 -1.66 13.43 -13.50
N GLU A 72 -1.06 14.08 -14.50
CA GLU A 72 0.03 13.50 -15.29
C GLU A 72 1.29 13.26 -14.45
N ASP A 73 1.55 14.12 -13.45
CA ASP A 73 2.71 13.97 -12.55
C ASP A 73 2.56 12.75 -11.65
N ASP A 74 1.33 12.43 -11.22
CA ASP A 74 1.04 11.21 -10.47
C ASP A 74 1.34 9.96 -11.29
N PHE A 75 0.94 9.93 -12.56
CA PHE A 75 1.23 8.80 -13.45
C PHE A 75 2.72 8.67 -13.77
N VAL A 76 3.44 9.77 -13.85
CA VAL A 76 4.91 9.75 -13.95
C VAL A 76 5.54 9.16 -12.69
N ASP A 77 5.05 9.52 -11.50
CA ASP A 77 5.52 8.96 -10.21
C ASP A 77 5.21 7.46 -10.12
N ILE A 78 3.99 7.02 -10.48
CA ILE A 78 3.63 5.59 -10.53
C ILE A 78 4.58 4.83 -11.46
N LYS A 79 4.80 5.34 -12.67
CA LYS A 79 5.74 4.74 -13.63
C LYS A 79 7.12 4.56 -13.03
N ASN A 80 7.66 5.62 -12.42
CA ASN A 80 9.00 5.61 -11.84
C ASN A 80 9.13 4.58 -10.72
N ARG A 81 8.13 4.45 -9.83
CA ARG A 81 8.11 3.45 -8.75
C ARG A 81 8.08 2.03 -9.30
N ILE A 82 7.29 1.77 -10.34
CA ILE A 82 7.24 0.45 -10.98
C ILE A 82 8.56 0.15 -11.69
N LEU A 83 9.18 1.13 -12.36
CA LEU A 83 10.50 0.96 -12.94
C LEU A 83 11.58 0.67 -11.90
N LEU A 84 11.54 1.33 -10.74
CA LEU A 84 12.42 1.01 -9.61
C LEU A 84 12.21 -0.42 -9.12
N LEU A 85 10.94 -0.90 -9.08
CA LEU A 85 10.62 -2.26 -8.69
C LEU A 85 11.21 -3.29 -9.65
N ILE A 86 10.95 -3.16 -10.95
CA ILE A 86 11.40 -4.16 -11.94
C ILE A 86 12.92 -4.18 -12.10
N ASN A 87 13.61 -3.06 -11.80
CA ASN A 87 15.07 -2.99 -11.80
C ASN A 87 15.69 -3.38 -10.44
N ASN A 88 14.88 -3.70 -9.41
CA ASN A 88 15.38 -4.13 -8.13
C ASN A 88 15.88 -5.58 -8.20
N GLU A 89 17.14 -5.84 -7.86
CA GLU A 89 17.79 -7.15 -7.98
C GLU A 89 17.06 -8.25 -7.19
N LYS A 90 16.56 -7.93 -5.98
CA LYS A 90 15.82 -8.88 -5.14
C LYS A 90 14.48 -9.25 -5.78
N PHE A 91 13.74 -8.26 -6.30
CA PHE A 91 12.49 -8.50 -6.99
C PHE A 91 12.69 -9.31 -8.28
N SER A 92 13.66 -8.92 -9.10
CA SER A 92 14.02 -9.64 -10.32
C SER A 92 14.41 -11.11 -10.05
N SER A 93 15.13 -11.37 -8.96
CA SER A 93 15.48 -12.72 -8.53
C SER A 93 14.26 -13.55 -8.10
N LEU A 94 13.25 -12.93 -7.47
CA LEU A 94 11.99 -13.58 -7.09
C LEU A 94 11.17 -13.97 -8.32
N ILE A 95 11.04 -13.06 -9.30
CA ILE A 95 10.25 -13.24 -10.53
C ILE A 95 10.90 -14.22 -11.50
N LYS A 96 12.23 -14.21 -11.57
CA LYS A 96 12.97 -15.03 -12.53
C LYS A 96 12.64 -16.52 -12.38
N ASP A 97 12.26 -17.16 -13.49
CA ASP A 97 11.91 -18.58 -13.55
C ASP A 97 10.75 -18.97 -12.61
N SER A 98 9.85 -18.03 -12.27
CA SER A 98 8.62 -18.29 -11.51
C SER A 98 7.40 -18.25 -12.41
N GLU A 99 6.40 -19.07 -12.07
CA GLU A 99 5.01 -18.81 -12.49
C GLU A 99 4.38 -17.82 -11.52
N PHE A 100 3.50 -16.93 -12.02
CA PHE A 100 2.86 -15.98 -11.14
C PHE A 100 1.41 -15.69 -11.51
N ILE A 101 0.65 -15.24 -10.52
CA ILE A 101 -0.73 -14.81 -10.66
C ILE A 101 -0.86 -13.49 -9.89
N THR A 102 -1.41 -12.46 -10.55
CA THR A 102 -1.78 -11.18 -9.93
C THR A 102 -3.19 -11.21 -9.38
N GLU A 103 -3.48 -10.43 -8.34
CA GLU A 103 -4.81 -10.28 -7.71
C GLU A 103 -5.49 -11.64 -7.40
N GLN A 104 -4.70 -12.59 -6.87
CA GLN A 104 -5.22 -13.91 -6.57
C GLN A 104 -6.21 -13.87 -5.42
N SER A 105 -7.48 -14.08 -5.73
CA SER A 105 -8.54 -14.24 -4.73
C SER A 105 -8.49 -15.62 -4.09
N LEU A 106 -8.63 -15.68 -2.78
CA LEU A 106 -8.79 -16.92 -2.02
C LEU A 106 -9.86 -16.75 -0.94
N VAL A 107 -10.56 -17.85 -0.65
CA VAL A 107 -11.52 -17.91 0.46
C VAL A 107 -10.88 -18.67 1.60
N TYR A 108 -10.74 -18.01 2.74
CA TYR A 108 -10.17 -18.61 3.93
C TYR A 108 -10.94 -18.17 5.18
N LYS A 109 -11.47 -19.16 5.94
CA LYS A 109 -12.31 -18.93 7.13
C LYS A 109 -13.48 -17.96 6.89
N GLU A 110 -14.21 -18.19 5.80
CA GLU A 110 -15.39 -17.42 5.37
C GLU A 110 -15.07 -15.96 4.94
N GLU A 111 -13.79 -15.59 4.87
CA GLU A 111 -13.34 -14.29 4.38
C GLU A 111 -12.71 -14.42 2.99
N ILE A 112 -13.03 -13.46 2.12
CA ILE A 112 -12.34 -13.32 0.83
C ILE A 112 -11.09 -12.48 1.07
N LYS A 113 -9.95 -13.00 0.64
CA LYS A 113 -8.65 -12.33 0.65
C LYS A 113 -8.13 -12.23 -0.78
N ILE A 114 -7.45 -11.15 -1.09
CA ILE A 114 -6.82 -10.94 -2.39
C ILE A 114 -5.33 -10.75 -2.14
N ILE A 115 -4.52 -11.54 -2.81
CA ILE A 115 -3.06 -11.47 -2.78
C ILE A 115 -2.63 -10.70 -4.04
N ASP A 116 -1.91 -9.60 -3.88
CA ASP A 116 -1.49 -8.75 -5.00
C ASP A 116 -0.67 -9.53 -6.04
N LEU A 117 0.30 -10.33 -5.57
CA LEU A 117 1.10 -11.20 -6.43
C LEU A 117 1.45 -12.50 -5.69
N LEU A 118 1.07 -13.63 -6.27
CA LEU A 118 1.44 -14.96 -5.83
C LEU A 118 2.39 -15.58 -6.85
N LEU A 119 3.60 -15.94 -6.41
CA LEU A 119 4.58 -16.64 -7.23
C LEU A 119 4.67 -18.10 -6.82
N PHE A 120 4.94 -18.95 -7.80
CA PHE A 120 5.28 -20.35 -7.59
C PHE A 120 6.59 -20.67 -8.29
N LYS A 121 7.56 -21.22 -7.54
CA LYS A 121 8.89 -21.56 -8.03
C LYS A 121 9.50 -22.68 -7.17
N GLU A 122 9.95 -23.77 -7.79
CA GLU A 122 10.69 -24.86 -7.11
C GLU A 122 9.95 -25.40 -5.87
N ASP A 123 8.63 -25.69 -6.01
CA ASP A 123 7.74 -26.13 -4.91
C ASP A 123 7.57 -25.13 -3.75
N ASN A 124 7.96 -23.88 -3.94
CA ASN A 124 7.77 -22.80 -2.99
C ASN A 124 6.72 -21.80 -3.48
N TYR A 125 5.93 -21.29 -2.54
CA TYR A 125 5.01 -20.18 -2.76
C TYR A 125 5.59 -18.90 -2.19
N TYR A 126 5.52 -17.81 -2.96
CA TYR A 126 5.96 -16.48 -2.54
C TYR A 126 4.79 -15.52 -2.64
N ILE A 127 4.38 -14.98 -1.51
CA ILE A 127 3.31 -14.01 -1.40
C ILE A 127 3.95 -12.63 -1.39
N ILE A 128 3.50 -11.76 -2.27
CA ILE A 128 3.95 -10.38 -2.33
C ILE A 128 2.74 -9.48 -2.17
N ASP A 129 2.87 -8.49 -1.30
CA ASP A 129 1.88 -7.45 -1.06
C ASP A 129 2.56 -6.09 -1.20
N TYR A 130 2.02 -5.26 -2.09
CA TYR A 130 2.57 -3.95 -2.42
C TYR A 130 1.98 -2.86 -1.53
N LYS A 131 2.79 -1.88 -1.16
CA LYS A 131 2.37 -0.71 -0.39
C LYS A 131 2.95 0.55 -1.01
N THR A 132 2.11 1.56 -1.20
CA THR A 132 2.51 2.89 -1.69
C THR A 132 2.73 3.89 -0.55
N THR A 133 2.39 3.50 0.69
CA THR A 133 2.58 4.32 1.90
C THR A 133 4.04 4.36 2.31
N LYS A 134 4.46 5.50 2.92
CA LYS A 134 5.82 5.64 3.46
C LYS A 134 6.04 4.87 4.75
N GLU A 135 5.00 4.72 5.57
CA GLU A 135 5.09 4.14 6.89
C GLU A 135 4.86 2.63 6.85
N LYS A 136 5.74 1.90 7.55
CA LYS A 136 5.57 0.48 7.81
C LYS A 136 4.58 0.31 8.95
N SER A 137 3.43 -0.29 8.66
CA SER A 137 2.39 -0.56 9.67
C SER A 137 2.43 -2.01 10.14
N ALA A 138 2.13 -2.24 11.42
CA ALA A 138 1.93 -3.57 11.98
C ALA A 138 0.76 -4.31 11.28
N GLU A 139 -0.24 -3.56 10.81
CA GLU A 139 -1.38 -4.11 10.07
C GLU A 139 -0.97 -4.77 8.77
N HIS A 140 0.02 -4.21 8.05
CA HIS A 140 0.57 -4.82 6.84
C HIS A 140 1.20 -6.18 7.12
N ILE A 141 1.92 -6.29 8.25
CA ILE A 141 2.55 -7.56 8.67
C ILE A 141 1.47 -8.60 9.00
N VAL A 142 0.43 -8.20 9.74
CA VAL A 142 -0.71 -9.07 10.10
C VAL A 142 -1.44 -9.54 8.84
N GLN A 143 -1.69 -8.66 7.89
CA GLN A 143 -2.34 -8.99 6.61
C GLN A 143 -1.57 -10.09 5.87
N VAL A 144 -0.27 -9.90 5.66
CA VAL A 144 0.56 -10.84 4.92
C VAL A 144 0.76 -12.16 5.68
N ALA A 145 0.84 -12.11 7.01
CA ALA A 145 0.88 -13.31 7.85
C ALA A 145 -0.41 -14.14 7.74
N HIS A 146 -1.57 -13.49 7.60
CA HIS A 146 -2.84 -14.17 7.32
C HIS A 146 -2.82 -14.86 5.96
N TYR A 147 -2.33 -14.20 4.90
CA TYR A 147 -2.17 -14.82 3.58
C TYR A 147 -1.26 -16.04 3.65
N LYS A 148 -0.12 -15.92 4.32
CA LYS A 148 0.83 -17.03 4.51
C LYS A 148 0.17 -18.22 5.18
N LYS A 149 -0.62 -18.00 6.22
CA LYS A 149 -1.38 -19.04 6.92
C LYS A 149 -2.41 -19.69 6.00
N ALA A 150 -3.17 -18.90 5.25
CA ALA A 150 -4.17 -19.40 4.31
C ALA A 150 -3.54 -20.30 3.23
N ILE A 151 -2.47 -19.85 2.57
CA ILE A 151 -1.77 -20.64 1.55
C ILE A 151 -1.24 -21.93 2.14
N LYS A 152 -0.63 -21.93 3.34
CA LYS A 152 -0.15 -23.13 4.01
C LYS A 152 -1.25 -24.16 4.26
N GLU A 153 -2.41 -23.72 4.71
CA GLU A 153 -3.53 -24.61 5.01
C GLU A 153 -4.22 -25.12 3.73
N ILE A 154 -4.42 -24.26 2.72
CA ILE A 154 -5.09 -24.61 1.46
C ILE A 154 -4.23 -25.60 0.66
N PHE A 155 -2.96 -25.30 0.47
CA PHE A 155 -2.05 -26.14 -0.35
C PHE A 155 -1.34 -27.21 0.47
N LYS A 156 -1.57 -27.29 1.78
CA LYS A 156 -0.95 -28.28 2.70
C LYS A 156 0.58 -28.28 2.60
N THR A 157 1.19 -27.12 2.48
CA THR A 157 2.62 -26.92 2.35
C THR A 157 3.19 -26.05 3.47
N GLN A 158 4.47 -26.23 3.80
CA GLN A 158 5.20 -25.34 4.69
C GLN A 158 6.10 -24.36 3.92
N ASN A 159 6.29 -24.60 2.63
CA ASN A 159 7.18 -23.84 1.75
C ASN A 159 6.49 -22.54 1.27
N VAL A 160 6.19 -21.65 2.19
CA VAL A 160 5.53 -20.37 1.91
C VAL A 160 6.34 -19.23 2.48
N PHE A 161 6.77 -18.34 1.61
CA PHE A 161 7.50 -17.12 1.92
C PHE A 161 6.59 -15.92 1.68
N SER A 162 6.80 -14.84 2.39
CA SER A 162 5.94 -13.65 2.23
C SER A 162 6.76 -12.38 2.34
N TYR A 163 6.43 -11.43 1.48
CA TYR A 163 7.14 -10.17 1.32
C TYR A 163 6.19 -8.99 1.34
N LEU A 164 6.58 -7.93 2.03
CA LEU A 164 6.02 -6.59 1.90
C LEU A 164 6.97 -5.77 1.03
N ILE A 165 6.44 -5.20 -0.04
CA ILE A 165 7.18 -4.34 -0.95
C ILE A 165 6.61 -2.92 -0.88
N TYR A 166 7.39 -2.00 -0.33
CA TYR A 166 7.04 -0.58 -0.26
C TYR A 166 7.60 0.13 -1.49
N LEU A 167 6.69 0.60 -2.34
CA LEU A 167 6.99 1.37 -3.53
C LEU A 167 7.06 2.85 -3.17
N GLN A 168 8.23 3.31 -2.76
CA GLN A 168 8.46 4.71 -2.45
C GLN A 168 8.94 5.46 -3.70
N ARG A 169 8.94 6.79 -3.62
CA ARG A 169 9.26 7.65 -4.76
C ARG A 169 10.68 7.43 -5.29
N ASP A 170 11.62 7.23 -4.37
CA ASP A 170 13.05 7.20 -4.69
C ASP A 170 13.69 5.83 -4.44
N GLU A 171 12.95 4.89 -3.83
CA GLU A 171 13.45 3.56 -3.50
C GLU A 171 12.35 2.51 -3.42
N VAL A 172 12.74 1.25 -3.53
CA VAL A 172 11.88 0.09 -3.26
C VAL A 172 12.44 -0.68 -2.08
N LEU A 173 11.63 -0.80 -1.02
CA LEU A 173 12.00 -1.54 0.19
C LEU A 173 11.32 -2.91 0.19
N ILE A 174 12.10 -3.99 0.14
CA ILE A 174 11.59 -5.36 0.17
C ILE A 174 11.92 -6.00 1.50
N SER A 175 10.89 -6.30 2.29
CA SER A 175 10.98 -6.91 3.62
C SER A 175 10.34 -8.28 3.62
N GLU A 176 11.08 -9.33 4.01
CA GLU A 176 10.50 -10.64 4.25
C GLU A 176 9.75 -10.66 5.58
N VAL A 177 8.56 -11.30 5.61
CA VAL A 177 7.71 -11.43 6.80
C VAL A 177 7.77 -12.86 7.32
N TRP A 178 8.43 -13.05 8.47
CA TRP A 178 8.69 -14.37 9.07
C TRP A 178 7.52 -14.93 9.90
N GLY A 179 6.47 -14.14 10.15
CA GLY A 179 5.31 -14.48 10.98
C GLY A 179 5.07 -13.48 12.12
N TYR A 180 4.15 -13.76 13.03
CA TYR A 180 3.72 -12.83 14.09
C TYR A 180 4.81 -12.39 15.10
N LEU A 181 6.04 -12.89 15.01
CA LEU A 181 7.12 -12.69 15.97
C LEU A 181 7.86 -11.35 15.88
N TRP A 182 7.44 -10.45 14.98
CA TRP A 182 8.00 -9.10 14.87
C TRP A 182 6.97 -8.00 15.13
N ILE A 183 6.18 -8.15 16.19
CA ILE A 183 5.63 -6.97 16.86
C ILE A 183 6.74 -6.56 17.84
N PRO A 184 7.42 -5.41 17.70
CA PRO A 184 8.17 -4.88 18.80
C PRO A 184 7.14 -4.72 19.92
N LEU A 185 7.30 -5.50 21.00
CA LEU A 185 6.61 -5.22 22.26
C LEU A 185 6.87 -3.74 22.49
N ALA A 186 5.81 -2.94 22.51
CA ALA A 186 5.91 -1.55 22.91
C ALA A 186 6.76 -1.54 24.17
N PRO A 187 7.76 -0.66 24.31
CA PRO A 187 8.55 -0.59 25.53
C PRO A 187 7.55 -0.45 26.67
N PRO A 188 7.73 -1.17 27.78
CA PRO A 188 6.81 -1.08 28.90
C PRO A 188 6.67 0.42 29.20
N SER A 189 5.46 0.92 29.10
CA SER A 189 5.12 2.27 29.53
C SER A 189 5.71 2.41 30.92
N TYR A 190 6.61 3.36 31.09
CA TYR A 190 7.18 3.74 32.37
C TYR A 190 6.04 3.94 33.38
N LEU A 191 5.79 2.94 34.20
CA LEU A 191 5.08 3.13 35.44
C LEU A 191 5.94 4.07 36.27
N SER A 192 5.46 5.28 36.43
CA SER A 192 6.03 6.28 37.32
C SER A 192 6.18 5.66 38.70
N PRO A 193 7.35 5.78 39.39
CA PRO A 193 7.56 5.21 40.71
C PRO A 193 7.02 6.14 41.81
N PHE A 194 5.79 6.60 41.68
CA PHE A 194 5.11 7.39 42.70
C PHE A 194 3.66 6.94 42.83
N GLU A 195 3.42 5.87 43.60
CA GLU A 195 2.22 5.63 44.39
C GLU A 195 2.45 4.38 45.25
N LEU A 196 3.27 4.57 46.29
CA LEU A 196 3.29 3.76 47.49
C LEU A 196 3.46 4.73 48.65
N PHE A 197 2.34 5.28 49.16
CA PHE A 197 2.10 5.59 50.54
C PHE A 197 0.61 5.74 50.77
#